data_3349d0c8a5f562409498f8ea2ad3dbce
#
_entry.id   3349d0c8a5f562409498f8ea2ad3dbce
#
_cell.length_a   1.000
_cell.length_b   1.000
_cell.length_c   1.000
_cell.angle_alpha   90.00
_cell.angle_beta   90.00
_cell.angle_gamma   90.00
#
_symmetry.space_group_name_H-M   'P 1'
#
loop_
_entity.id
_entity.type
_entity.pdbx_description
1 polymer ?
#
loop_
_entity_poly.entity_id
_entity_poly.type
_entity_poly.pdbx_seq_one_letter_code
_entity_poly.pdbx_strand_id
1 'polypeptide(L)'
;MFLSKVEEAFNITGVGIVIVPGIPFPSATIPVVRVGDPLVLVRPDGSELRTATKEIEMITRKDRSKPATHAPFVVAADITKQDVPPGTEVWLCD
;
A
#
# COMPACT_ATOMS: atom_id res chain seq x y z
N MET A 1 5.08 -9.78 -7.26
CA MET A 1 4.79 -8.75 -8.27
C MET A 1 4.89 -7.37 -7.65
N PHE A 2 5.63 -6.49 -8.28
CA PHE A 2 5.75 -5.09 -7.85
C PHE A 2 4.41 -4.37 -7.99
N LEU A 3 3.98 -3.67 -6.95
CA LEU A 3 2.73 -2.94 -6.94
C LEU A 3 2.93 -1.43 -7.04
N SER A 4 3.73 -0.88 -6.13
CA SER A 4 3.94 0.57 -6.12
C SER A 4 5.13 0.93 -5.25
N LYS A 5 5.56 2.19 -5.35
CA LYS A 5 6.60 2.77 -4.52
C LYS A 5 5.96 3.77 -3.57
N VAL A 6 6.26 3.64 -2.29
CA VAL A 6 5.66 4.49 -1.26
C VAL A 6 6.10 5.94 -1.45
N GLU A 7 5.15 6.84 -1.56
CA GLU A 7 5.42 8.27 -1.54
C GLU A 7 5.34 8.79 -0.11
N GLU A 8 4.37 8.31 0.66
CA GLU A 8 4.18 8.70 2.04
C GLU A 8 3.38 7.66 2.81
N ALA A 9 3.60 7.60 4.12
CA ALA A 9 2.82 6.77 5.02
C ALA A 9 2.29 7.65 6.16
N PHE A 10 1.05 7.42 6.56
CA PHE A 10 0.38 8.19 7.61
C PHE A 10 -0.02 7.28 8.75
N ASN A 11 0.29 7.71 9.98
CA ASN A 11 -0.21 7.02 11.17
C ASN A 11 -1.52 7.68 11.60
N ILE A 12 -2.64 6.98 11.38
CA ILE A 12 -3.97 7.48 11.71
C ILE A 12 -4.47 6.75 12.95
N THR A 13 -4.74 7.51 14.01
CA THR A 13 -5.24 6.97 15.28
C THR A 13 -6.52 6.17 15.04
N GLY A 14 -6.55 4.95 15.56
CA GLY A 14 -7.70 4.05 15.41
C GLY A 14 -7.75 3.29 14.10
N VAL A 15 -6.87 3.61 13.15
CA VAL A 15 -6.83 2.95 11.84
C VAL A 15 -5.53 2.16 11.67
N GLY A 16 -4.38 2.82 11.83
CA GLY A 16 -3.07 2.24 11.63
C GLY A 16 -2.25 3.02 10.61
N ILE A 17 -1.33 2.34 9.94
CA ILE A 17 -0.46 2.96 8.95
C ILE A 17 -1.11 2.87 7.57
N VAL A 18 -1.44 4.02 7.00
CA VAL A 18 -2.01 4.14 5.66
C VAL A 18 -0.90 4.48 4.68
N ILE A 19 -0.78 3.71 3.62
CA ILE A 19 0.28 3.85 2.62
C ILE A 19 -0.29 4.43 1.33
N VAL A 20 0.36 5.48 0.83
CA VAL A 20 -0.01 6.12 -0.44
C VAL A 20 1.18 6.09 -1.41
N PRO A 21 0.96 5.96 -2.70
CA PRO A 21 -0.32 5.96 -3.40
C PRO A 21 -1.15 4.70 -3.18
N GLY A 22 -0.53 3.60 -2.77
CA GLY A 22 -1.20 2.38 -2.39
C GLY A 22 -1.19 1.30 -3.48
N ILE A 23 -2.28 0.56 -3.56
CA ILE A 23 -2.40 -0.57 -4.46
C ILE A 23 -2.95 -0.11 -5.80
N PRO A 24 -2.25 -0.41 -6.93
CA PRO A 24 -2.75 -0.02 -8.25
C PRO A 24 -4.06 -0.76 -8.56
N PHE A 25 -4.94 -0.10 -9.29
CA PHE A 25 -6.21 -0.71 -9.69
C PHE A 25 -5.95 -1.90 -10.61
N PRO A 26 -6.76 -2.96 -10.51
CA PRO A 26 -6.58 -4.14 -11.34
C PRO A 26 -6.64 -3.83 -12.83
N SER A 27 -5.81 -4.53 -13.59
CA SER A 27 -5.78 -4.43 -15.06
C SER A 27 -5.39 -5.78 -15.63
N ALA A 28 -5.17 -5.84 -16.95
CA ALA A 28 -4.73 -7.07 -17.60
C ALA A 28 -3.39 -7.60 -17.06
N THR A 29 -2.54 -6.70 -16.55
CA THR A 29 -1.21 -7.05 -16.05
C THR A 29 -1.07 -6.95 -14.53
N ILE A 30 -2.06 -6.37 -13.85
CA ILE A 30 -2.03 -6.15 -12.40
C ILE A 30 -3.16 -6.94 -11.76
N PRO A 31 -2.86 -7.88 -10.86
CA PRO A 31 -3.91 -8.69 -10.22
C PRO A 31 -4.73 -7.90 -9.21
N VAL A 32 -5.87 -8.46 -8.84
CA VAL A 32 -6.67 -7.93 -7.74
C VAL A 32 -5.97 -8.25 -6.43
N VAL A 33 -5.71 -7.22 -5.63
CA VAL A 33 -5.18 -7.37 -4.28
C VAL A 33 -6.35 -7.30 -3.29
N ARG A 34 -6.40 -8.23 -2.37
CA ARG A 34 -7.50 -8.35 -1.40
C ARG A 34 -7.00 -8.18 0.01
N VAL A 35 -7.90 -7.81 0.91
CA VAL A 35 -7.60 -7.80 2.34
C VAL A 35 -7.11 -9.18 2.77
N GLY A 36 -6.00 -9.22 3.49
CA GLY A 36 -5.36 -10.44 3.93
C GLY A 36 -4.24 -10.94 3.01
N ASP A 37 -4.13 -10.41 1.80
CA ASP A 37 -3.07 -10.83 0.88
C ASP A 37 -1.70 -10.44 1.43
N PRO A 38 -0.73 -11.36 1.36
CA PRO A 38 0.62 -11.10 1.90
C PRO A 38 1.39 -10.15 1.01
N LEU A 39 2.11 -9.25 1.65
CA LEU A 39 2.93 -8.23 0.99
C LEU A 39 4.36 -8.28 1.54
N VAL A 40 5.32 -7.89 0.70
CA VAL A 40 6.69 -7.62 1.11
C VAL A 40 6.97 -6.16 0.85
N LEU A 41 7.48 -5.48 1.87
CA LEU A 41 7.94 -4.10 1.78
C LEU A 41 9.45 -4.12 1.66
N VAL A 42 9.98 -3.65 0.53
CA VAL A 42 11.43 -3.57 0.31
C VAL A 42 11.84 -2.13 0.54
N ARG A 43 12.56 -1.89 1.64
CA ARG A 43 12.95 -0.54 2.06
C ARG A 43 14.13 -0.04 1.23
N PRO A 44 14.36 1.29 1.22
CA PRO A 44 15.48 1.85 0.43
C PRO A 44 16.86 1.30 0.77
N ASP A 45 17.05 0.81 2.01
CA ASP A 45 18.32 0.19 2.43
C ASP A 45 18.45 -1.26 1.98
N GLY A 46 17.45 -1.80 1.26
CA GLY A 46 17.43 -3.17 0.79
C GLY A 46 16.80 -4.17 1.75
N SER A 47 16.48 -3.75 2.96
CA SER A 47 15.85 -4.65 3.93
C SER A 47 14.40 -4.93 3.54
N GLU A 48 13.91 -6.13 3.88
CA GLU A 48 12.56 -6.55 3.57
C GLU A 48 11.75 -6.76 4.84
N LEU A 49 10.47 -6.41 4.77
CA LEU A 49 9.55 -6.59 5.88
C LEU A 49 8.27 -7.20 5.35
N ARG A 50 7.87 -8.33 5.92
CA ARG A 50 6.64 -9.01 5.51
C ARG A 50 5.46 -8.49 6.30
N THR A 51 4.36 -8.25 5.60
CA THR A 51 3.12 -7.79 6.20
C THR A 51 1.93 -8.31 5.39
N ALA A 52 0.75 -7.84 5.72
CA ALA A 52 -0.47 -8.17 4.99
C ALA A 52 -1.34 -6.94 4.86
N THR A 53 -2.19 -6.94 3.84
CA THR A 53 -3.18 -5.90 3.63
C THR A 53 -4.28 -6.04 4.68
N LYS A 54 -4.42 -5.05 5.55
CA LYS A 54 -5.47 -5.04 6.59
C LYS A 54 -6.76 -4.45 6.06
N GLU A 55 -6.67 -3.33 5.35
CA GLU A 55 -7.81 -2.65 4.76
C GLU A 55 -7.37 -1.96 3.47
N ILE A 56 -8.29 -1.79 2.54
CA ILE A 56 -8.08 -1.03 1.32
C ILE A 56 -9.11 0.09 1.30
N GLU A 57 -8.63 1.33 1.16
CA GLU A 57 -9.51 2.48 1.16
C GLU A 57 -10.21 2.64 -0.17
N MET A 58 -11.55 2.75 -0.12
CA MET A 58 -12.35 3.08 -1.29
C MET A 58 -12.48 4.59 -1.35
N ILE A 59 -11.79 5.20 -2.30
CA ILE A 59 -11.82 6.66 -2.43
C ILE A 59 -12.93 7.06 -3.37
N THR A 60 -13.90 7.84 -2.84
CA THR A 60 -14.89 8.54 -3.66
C THR A 60 -14.30 9.90 -4.03
N ARG A 61 -14.06 10.10 -5.31
CA ARG A 61 -13.49 11.36 -5.78
C ARG A 61 -14.56 12.35 -6.17
N LYS A 62 -14.38 13.59 -5.72
CA LYS A 62 -15.19 14.72 -6.17
C LYS A 62 -14.69 15.28 -7.50
N ASP A 63 -13.40 15.18 -7.75
CA ASP A 63 -12.79 15.66 -8.98
C ASP A 63 -12.63 14.51 -9.97
N ARG A 64 -13.48 14.51 -11.00
CA ARG A 64 -13.47 13.47 -12.04
C ARG A 64 -12.45 13.71 -13.13
N SER A 65 -11.79 14.88 -13.14
CA SER A 65 -10.77 15.20 -14.14
C SER A 65 -9.48 14.43 -13.91
N LYS A 66 -9.28 13.89 -12.71
CA LYS A 66 -8.09 13.10 -12.35
C LYS A 66 -8.55 11.75 -11.78
N PRO A 67 -8.72 10.75 -12.64
CA PRO A 67 -9.13 9.43 -12.15
C PRO A 67 -8.10 8.84 -11.19
N ALA A 68 -8.57 8.15 -10.17
CA ALA A 68 -7.71 7.46 -9.24
C ALA A 68 -7.02 6.30 -9.97
N THR A 69 -5.70 6.15 -9.78
CA THR A 69 -4.93 5.03 -10.32
C THR A 69 -4.59 4.01 -9.25
N HIS A 70 -4.66 4.41 -7.99
CA HIS A 70 -4.28 3.60 -6.84
C HIS A 70 -5.28 3.78 -5.70
N ALA A 71 -5.37 2.78 -4.85
CA ALA A 71 -6.15 2.83 -3.62
C ALA A 71 -5.21 2.77 -2.43
N PRO A 72 -5.21 3.77 -1.54
CA PRO A 72 -4.45 3.67 -0.29
C PRO A 72 -4.85 2.43 0.50
N PHE A 73 -3.91 1.86 1.24
CA PHE A 73 -4.20 0.67 2.02
C PHE A 73 -3.56 0.76 3.41
N VAL A 74 -4.13 0.00 4.35
CA VAL A 74 -3.66 -0.10 5.72
C VAL A 74 -2.92 -1.42 5.87
N VAL A 75 -1.74 -1.37 6.48
CA VAL A 75 -0.94 -2.57 6.76
C VAL A 75 -1.24 -3.12 8.15
N ALA A 76 -0.73 -4.32 8.42
CA ALA A 76 -0.94 -4.98 9.71
C ALA A 76 -0.44 -4.12 10.88
N ALA A 77 -1.03 -4.34 12.07
CA ALA A 77 -0.84 -3.47 13.23
C ALA A 77 0.59 -3.46 13.80
N ASP A 78 1.42 -4.44 13.44
CA ASP A 78 2.80 -4.52 13.90
C ASP A 78 3.77 -3.63 13.10
N ILE A 79 3.27 -2.98 12.04
CA ILE A 79 4.06 -2.09 11.19
C ILE A 79 3.96 -0.67 11.74
N THR A 80 5.11 0.03 11.82
CA THR A 80 5.16 1.44 12.22
C THR A 80 5.45 2.32 11.01
N LYS A 81 5.21 3.63 11.17
CA LYS A 81 5.51 4.59 10.10
C LYS A 81 6.99 4.57 9.73
N GLN A 82 7.87 4.35 10.70
CA GLN A 82 9.32 4.30 10.49
C GLN A 82 9.74 3.07 9.69
N ASP A 83 8.93 2.02 9.70
CA ASP A 83 9.17 0.81 8.92
C ASP A 83 8.90 1.02 7.43
N VAL A 84 8.22 2.11 7.06
CA VAL A 84 7.80 2.36 5.68
C VAL A 84 8.22 3.78 5.27
N PRO A 85 9.54 4.03 5.14
CA PRO A 85 9.98 5.34 4.67
C PRO A 85 9.62 5.55 3.19
N PRO A 86 9.57 6.82 2.73
CA PRO A 86 9.38 7.10 1.31
C PRO A 86 10.42 6.37 0.47
N GLY A 87 10.01 5.85 -0.68
CA GLY A 87 10.88 5.05 -1.54
C GLY A 87 10.78 3.54 -1.29
N THR A 88 10.09 3.12 -0.23
CA THR A 88 9.83 1.70 0.01
C THR A 88 9.00 1.11 -1.13
N GLU A 89 9.39 -0.07 -1.61
CA GLU A 89 8.64 -0.76 -2.66
C GLU A 89 7.65 -1.73 -2.04
N VAL A 90 6.44 -1.75 -2.59
CA VAL A 90 5.39 -2.67 -2.16
C VAL A 90 5.29 -3.80 -3.19
N TRP A 91 5.46 -5.03 -2.74
CA TRP A 91 5.40 -6.23 -3.58
C TRP A 91 4.32 -7.16 -3.08
N LEU A 92 3.52 -7.70 -4.00
CA LEU A 92 2.58 -8.76 -3.69
C LEU A 92 3.33 -10.09 -3.66
N CYS A 93 3.18 -10.85 -2.59
CA CYS A 93 3.74 -12.21 -2.50
C CYS A 93 2.89 -13.18 -3.31
N ASP A 94 3.57 -14.09 -3.96
CA ASP A 94 2.90 -15.19 -4.66
C ASP A 94 2.45 -16.28 -3.69
#